data_4955af577d3abe39f310c959c8dbec57
#
_entry.id   4955af577d3abe39f310c959c8dbec57
#
_cell.length_a   1.000
_cell.length_b   1.000
_cell.length_c   1.000
_cell.angle_alpha   90.00
_cell.angle_beta   90.00
_cell.angle_gamma   90.00
#
_symmetry.space_group_name_H-M   'P 1'
#
loop_
_entity.id
_entity.type
_entity.pdbx_description
1 polymer ?
#
loop_
_entity_poly.entity_id
_entity_poly.type
_entity_poly.pdbx_seq_one_letter_code
_entity_poly.pdbx_strand_id
1 'polypeptide(L)'
;MSDIKRIYMDYNATAPISKPVRDFFVQELDFFANGSSLHEDGRTVGKHLEKARSQVAALINAEPSEIIFTSGGSESNNTVFNSMISYSEKNGRELIVTSSIEHPCVIESSKRLASFGFDVQRLGVDAYGVVDMAAYKKLLEKKPLIVSIMTA
;
A
#
# COMPACT_ATOMS: atom_id res chain seq x y z
N MET A 1 -8.23 31.13 -32.09
CA MET A 1 -7.94 30.74 -30.68
C MET A 1 -6.78 29.78 -30.75
N SER A 2 -5.62 30.13 -30.20
CA SER A 2 -4.45 29.23 -30.18
C SER A 2 -4.79 28.03 -29.27
N ASP A 3 -4.66 26.82 -29.81
CA ASP A 3 -4.75 25.59 -29.05
C ASP A 3 -3.64 25.59 -27.98
N ILE A 4 -3.99 25.98 -26.76
CA ILE A 4 -3.08 25.90 -25.63
C ILE A 4 -2.91 24.41 -25.33
N LYS A 5 -1.76 23.85 -25.70
CA LYS A 5 -1.41 22.48 -25.36
C LYS A 5 -1.26 22.36 -23.85
N ARG A 6 -2.21 21.68 -23.19
CA ARG A 6 -2.13 21.41 -21.77
C ARG A 6 -1.05 20.35 -21.50
N ILE A 7 -0.13 20.65 -20.58
CA ILE A 7 0.89 19.71 -20.10
C ILE A 7 0.48 19.28 -18.69
N TYR A 8 0.25 17.99 -18.49
CA TYR A 8 0.00 17.41 -17.16
C TYR A 8 1.34 17.04 -16.52
N MET A 9 1.58 17.51 -15.28
CA MET A 9 2.87 17.34 -14.60
C MET A 9 2.73 16.69 -13.21
N ASP A 10 1.54 16.20 -12.87
CA ASP A 10 1.24 15.62 -11.55
C ASP A 10 1.06 14.09 -11.62
N TYR A 11 2.04 13.42 -12.19
CA TYR A 11 2.02 11.95 -12.31
C TYR A 11 2.17 11.22 -10.97
N ASN A 12 2.64 11.89 -9.91
CA ASN A 12 2.66 11.33 -8.57
C ASN A 12 1.26 11.18 -7.97
N ALA A 13 0.33 12.07 -8.29
CA ALA A 13 -1.05 11.97 -7.84
C ALA A 13 -1.82 10.89 -8.63
N THR A 14 -1.64 10.84 -9.95
CA THR A 14 -2.25 9.84 -10.81
C THR A 14 -1.56 9.80 -12.17
N ALA A 15 -1.52 8.63 -12.80
CA ALA A 15 -0.97 8.44 -14.13
C ALA A 15 -2.03 7.83 -15.07
N PRO A 16 -1.99 8.15 -16.38
CA PRO A 16 -2.89 7.52 -17.35
C PRO A 16 -2.60 6.02 -17.47
N ILE A 17 -3.66 5.25 -17.64
CA ILE A 17 -3.54 3.82 -17.91
C ILE A 17 -2.81 3.64 -19.26
N SER A 18 -1.77 2.80 -19.28
CA SER A 18 -1.05 2.51 -20.52
C SER A 18 -1.95 1.81 -21.55
N LYS A 19 -1.67 2.02 -22.83
CA LYS A 19 -2.49 1.43 -23.90
C LYS A 19 -2.64 -0.10 -23.78
N PRO A 20 -1.56 -0.89 -23.54
CA PRO A 20 -1.70 -2.34 -23.38
C PRO A 20 -2.62 -2.73 -22.21
N VAL A 21 -2.51 -2.06 -21.07
CA VAL A 21 -3.36 -2.34 -19.90
C VAL A 21 -4.81 -1.97 -20.17
N ARG A 22 -5.06 -0.83 -20.82
CA ARG A 22 -6.41 -0.42 -21.20
C ARG A 22 -7.05 -1.42 -22.17
N ASP A 23 -6.30 -1.83 -23.21
CA ASP A 23 -6.81 -2.75 -24.21
C ASP A 23 -7.13 -4.12 -23.60
N PHE A 24 -6.28 -4.61 -22.71
CA PHE A 24 -6.53 -5.82 -21.91
C PHE A 24 -7.78 -5.68 -21.03
N PHE A 25 -7.89 -4.56 -20.30
CA PHE A 25 -9.03 -4.31 -19.42
C PHE A 25 -10.37 -4.33 -20.21
N VAL A 26 -10.40 -3.72 -21.40
CA VAL A 26 -11.60 -3.73 -22.25
C VAL A 26 -11.95 -5.15 -22.71
N GLN A 27 -10.95 -6.00 -23.03
CA GLN A 27 -11.18 -7.39 -23.42
C GLN A 27 -11.76 -8.25 -22.28
N GLU A 28 -11.40 -7.92 -21.03
CA GLU A 28 -11.82 -8.68 -19.86
C GLU A 28 -13.17 -8.21 -19.29
N LEU A 29 -13.78 -7.10 -19.79
CA LEU A 29 -15.03 -6.56 -19.26
C LEU A 29 -16.22 -7.53 -19.39
N ASP A 30 -16.24 -8.37 -20.42
CA ASP A 30 -17.30 -9.36 -20.63
C ASP A 30 -17.09 -10.64 -19.80
N PHE A 31 -15.92 -10.76 -19.17
CA PHE A 31 -15.55 -11.90 -18.35
C PHE A 31 -15.95 -11.67 -16.90
N PHE A 32 -17.11 -12.19 -16.51
CA PHE A 32 -17.64 -11.99 -15.17
C PHE A 32 -18.00 -13.30 -14.48
N ALA A 33 -17.47 -13.51 -13.28
CA ALA A 33 -17.90 -14.54 -12.35
C ALA A 33 -17.27 -14.30 -10.97
N ASN A 34 -17.78 -14.98 -9.96
CA ASN A 34 -17.14 -15.00 -8.65
C ASN A 34 -16.11 -16.13 -8.60
N GLY A 35 -14.83 -15.78 -8.44
CA GLY A 35 -13.71 -16.74 -8.37
C GLY A 35 -13.78 -17.75 -7.22
N SER A 36 -14.65 -17.53 -6.23
CA SER A 36 -14.92 -18.48 -5.13
C SER A 36 -16.04 -19.48 -5.44
N SER A 37 -16.74 -19.33 -6.58
CA SER A 37 -17.83 -20.22 -6.97
C SER A 37 -17.31 -21.57 -7.49
N LEU A 38 -18.07 -22.65 -7.20
CA LEU A 38 -17.68 -24.01 -7.57
C LEU A 38 -18.03 -24.41 -9.01
N HIS A 39 -18.84 -23.60 -9.73
CA HIS A 39 -19.16 -23.85 -11.14
C HIS A 39 -17.99 -23.47 -12.05
N GLU A 40 -18.10 -23.81 -13.34
CA GLU A 40 -17.01 -23.69 -14.31
C GLU A 40 -16.50 -22.26 -14.46
N ASP A 41 -17.42 -21.28 -14.61
CA ASP A 41 -17.05 -19.87 -14.75
C ASP A 41 -16.28 -19.35 -13.53
N GLY A 42 -16.74 -19.70 -12.32
CA GLY A 42 -16.07 -19.34 -11.08
C GLY A 42 -14.64 -19.92 -11.01
N ARG A 43 -14.49 -21.21 -11.36
CA ARG A 43 -13.15 -21.84 -11.41
C ARG A 43 -12.22 -21.18 -12.45
N THR A 44 -12.78 -20.74 -13.57
CA THR A 44 -12.01 -20.06 -14.61
C THR A 44 -11.50 -18.70 -14.12
N VAL A 45 -12.37 -17.88 -13.51
CA VAL A 45 -11.99 -16.59 -12.89
C VAL A 45 -10.97 -16.82 -11.78
N GLY A 46 -11.19 -17.83 -10.92
CA GLY A 46 -10.24 -18.19 -9.86
C GLY A 46 -8.84 -18.50 -10.39
N LYS A 47 -8.73 -19.25 -11.48
CA LYS A 47 -7.43 -19.53 -12.13
C LYS A 47 -6.76 -18.26 -12.67
N HIS A 48 -7.53 -17.33 -13.26
CA HIS A 48 -6.99 -16.05 -13.74
C HIS A 48 -6.46 -15.19 -12.58
N LEU A 49 -7.21 -15.13 -11.47
CA LEU A 49 -6.78 -14.41 -10.27
C LEU A 49 -5.49 -14.98 -9.68
N GLU A 50 -5.40 -16.31 -9.56
CA GLU A 50 -4.19 -16.96 -9.03
C GLU A 50 -2.99 -16.82 -9.97
N LYS A 51 -3.21 -16.83 -11.29
CA LYS A 51 -2.16 -16.51 -12.26
C LYS A 51 -1.65 -15.09 -12.09
N ALA A 52 -2.56 -14.10 -11.96
CA ALA A 52 -2.18 -12.71 -11.72
C ALA A 52 -1.41 -12.56 -10.40
N ARG A 53 -1.86 -13.24 -9.34
CA ARG A 53 -1.18 -13.28 -8.03
C ARG A 53 0.25 -13.82 -8.16
N SER A 54 0.42 -14.93 -8.86
CA SER A 54 1.74 -15.54 -9.09
C SER A 54 2.66 -14.64 -9.90
N GLN A 55 2.12 -13.90 -10.88
CA GLN A 55 2.91 -12.94 -11.67
C GLN A 55 3.39 -11.76 -10.82
N VAL A 56 2.54 -11.21 -9.94
CA VAL A 56 2.93 -10.14 -9.02
C VAL A 56 3.95 -10.65 -8.01
N ALA A 57 3.75 -11.83 -7.45
CA ALA A 57 4.69 -12.45 -6.53
C ALA A 57 6.09 -12.63 -7.16
N ALA A 58 6.14 -13.16 -8.38
CA ALA A 58 7.39 -13.32 -9.10
C ALA A 58 8.12 -12.00 -9.38
N LEU A 59 7.37 -10.90 -9.64
CA LEU A 59 7.95 -9.58 -9.89
C LEU A 59 8.72 -9.03 -8.68
N ILE A 60 8.27 -9.35 -7.46
CA ILE A 60 8.86 -8.85 -6.21
C ILE A 60 9.59 -9.94 -5.42
N ASN A 61 9.79 -11.12 -6.02
CA ASN A 61 10.44 -12.27 -5.39
C ASN A 61 9.77 -12.71 -4.07
N ALA A 62 8.43 -12.77 -4.10
CA ALA A 62 7.59 -13.23 -3.01
C ALA A 62 6.85 -14.53 -3.36
N GLU A 63 6.26 -15.19 -2.38
CA GLU A 63 5.35 -16.30 -2.60
C GLU A 63 3.93 -15.80 -2.94
N PRO A 64 3.17 -16.50 -3.80
CA PRO A 64 1.80 -16.10 -4.13
C PRO A 64 0.89 -15.90 -2.91
N SER A 65 1.09 -16.67 -1.85
CA SER A 65 0.34 -16.55 -0.57
C SER A 65 0.62 -15.24 0.19
N GLU A 66 1.68 -14.52 -0.14
CA GLU A 66 2.04 -13.24 0.47
C GLU A 66 1.42 -12.03 -0.26
N ILE A 67 0.74 -12.27 -1.39
CA ILE A 67 0.13 -11.21 -2.19
C ILE A 67 -1.35 -11.07 -1.84
N ILE A 68 -1.75 -9.87 -1.46
CA ILE A 68 -3.16 -9.50 -1.19
C ILE A 68 -3.53 -8.37 -2.14
N PHE A 69 -4.53 -8.61 -3.00
CA PHE A 69 -5.11 -7.57 -3.84
C PHE A 69 -6.06 -6.69 -3.04
N THR A 70 -5.94 -5.39 -3.20
CA THR A 70 -6.76 -4.37 -2.56
C THR A 70 -7.27 -3.39 -3.61
N SER A 71 -8.23 -2.54 -3.25
CA SER A 71 -8.76 -1.50 -4.13
C SER A 71 -7.76 -0.34 -4.38
N GLY A 72 -6.68 -0.27 -3.60
CA GLY A 72 -5.65 0.76 -3.75
C GLY A 72 -4.78 0.93 -2.51
N GLY A 73 -3.79 1.84 -2.59
CA GLY A 73 -2.80 2.06 -1.53
C GLY A 73 -3.40 2.47 -0.18
N SER A 74 -4.51 3.22 -0.17
CA SER A 74 -5.19 3.58 1.09
C SER A 74 -5.74 2.36 1.81
N GLU A 75 -6.36 1.42 1.10
CA GLU A 75 -6.83 0.15 1.70
C GLU A 75 -5.65 -0.68 2.18
N SER A 76 -4.60 -0.81 1.36
CA SER A 76 -3.39 -1.55 1.74
C SER A 76 -2.78 -1.01 3.03
N ASN A 77 -2.54 0.30 3.11
CA ASN A 77 -1.98 0.94 4.31
C ASN A 77 -2.90 0.77 5.52
N ASN A 78 -4.21 0.99 5.37
CA ASN A 78 -5.17 0.79 6.47
C ASN A 78 -5.18 -0.66 6.96
N THR A 79 -5.10 -1.64 6.05
CA THR A 79 -5.03 -3.07 6.40
C THR A 79 -3.78 -3.37 7.22
N VAL A 80 -2.61 -2.88 6.79
CA VAL A 80 -1.35 -3.06 7.53
C VAL A 80 -1.44 -2.41 8.92
N PHE A 81 -1.84 -1.14 9.01
CA PHE A 81 -1.91 -0.44 10.30
C PHE A 81 -2.94 -1.07 11.24
N ASN A 82 -4.11 -1.50 10.75
CA ASN A 82 -5.12 -2.18 11.59
C ASN A 82 -4.63 -3.55 12.09
N SER A 83 -3.85 -4.29 11.30
CA SER A 83 -3.29 -5.57 11.73
C SER A 83 -2.28 -5.42 12.88
N MET A 84 -1.69 -4.22 13.05
CA MET A 84 -0.76 -3.93 14.15
C MET A 84 -1.40 -4.07 15.53
N ILE A 85 -2.71 -3.89 15.67
CA ILE A 85 -3.41 -4.06 16.95
C ILE A 85 -3.22 -5.51 17.45
N SER A 86 -3.65 -6.48 16.66
CA SER A 86 -3.51 -7.90 17.03
C SER A 86 -2.05 -8.35 17.09
N TYR A 87 -1.17 -7.72 16.33
CA TYR A 87 0.25 -8.04 16.37
C TYR A 87 0.93 -7.51 17.64
N SER A 88 0.52 -6.31 18.11
CA SER A 88 0.96 -5.74 19.38
C SER A 88 0.55 -6.60 20.57
N GLU A 89 -0.68 -7.09 20.59
CA GLU A 89 -1.19 -8.00 21.65
C GLU A 89 -0.33 -9.24 21.80
N LYS A 90 0.27 -9.74 20.71
CA LYS A 90 1.11 -10.95 20.71
C LYS A 90 2.55 -10.72 21.15
N ASN A 91 3.10 -9.53 20.94
CA ASN A 91 4.53 -9.27 21.16
C ASN A 91 4.85 -8.11 22.10
N GLY A 92 3.82 -7.40 22.59
CA GLY A 92 3.97 -6.30 23.56
C GLY A 92 4.64 -5.04 23.00
N ARG A 93 4.73 -4.87 21.67
CA ARG A 93 5.30 -3.67 21.05
C ARG A 93 4.20 -2.69 20.71
N GLU A 94 4.39 -1.41 21.00
CA GLU A 94 3.39 -0.36 20.80
C GLU A 94 3.94 0.85 20.05
N LEU A 95 5.26 0.91 19.79
CA LEU A 95 5.90 2.03 19.12
C LEU A 95 5.65 1.95 17.61
N ILE A 96 5.04 2.99 17.05
CA ILE A 96 4.83 3.23 15.64
C ILE A 96 5.71 4.41 15.21
N VAL A 97 6.50 4.22 14.17
CA VAL A 97 7.36 5.28 13.63
C VAL A 97 6.90 5.62 12.21
N THR A 98 6.62 6.91 11.95
CA THR A 98 6.29 7.40 10.61
C THR A 98 7.17 8.59 10.27
N SER A 99 7.29 8.94 8.98
CA SER A 99 7.85 10.24 8.61
C SER A 99 6.84 11.37 8.81
N SER A 100 7.32 12.62 8.89
CA SER A 100 6.44 13.80 8.98
C SER A 100 5.75 14.16 7.67
N ILE A 101 6.18 13.57 6.55
CA ILE A 101 5.70 13.85 5.19
C ILE A 101 4.88 12.70 4.60
N GLU A 102 4.43 11.74 5.40
CA GLU A 102 3.64 10.60 4.95
C GLU A 102 2.35 11.00 4.22
N HIS A 103 1.89 10.10 3.35
CA HIS A 103 0.57 10.23 2.72
C HIS A 103 -0.55 10.31 3.80
N PRO A 104 -1.63 11.07 3.57
CA PRO A 104 -2.72 11.22 4.53
C PRO A 104 -3.29 9.90 5.08
N CYS A 105 -3.37 8.83 4.28
CA CYS A 105 -3.85 7.54 4.75
C CYS A 105 -2.99 6.93 5.86
N VAL A 106 -1.66 7.13 5.84
CA VAL A 106 -0.74 6.69 6.89
C VAL A 106 -0.87 7.59 8.12
N ILE A 107 -0.95 8.91 7.91
CA ILE A 107 -1.12 9.89 8.99
C ILE A 107 -2.38 9.60 9.78
N GLU A 108 -3.52 9.42 9.11
CA GLU A 108 -4.80 9.16 9.79
C GLU A 108 -4.85 7.78 10.44
N SER A 109 -4.30 6.74 9.80
CA SER A 109 -4.18 5.41 10.42
C SER A 109 -3.31 5.45 11.69
N SER A 110 -2.19 6.17 11.66
CA SER A 110 -1.32 6.32 12.84
C SER A 110 -2.01 7.09 13.97
N LYS A 111 -2.74 8.18 13.66
CA LYS A 111 -3.54 8.91 14.65
C LYS A 111 -4.61 8.02 15.30
N ARG A 112 -5.28 7.19 14.48
CA ARG A 112 -6.24 6.22 15.00
C ARG A 112 -5.59 5.24 15.97
N LEU A 113 -4.42 4.70 15.65
CA LEU A 113 -3.70 3.80 16.56
C LEU A 113 -3.26 4.54 17.84
N ALA A 114 -2.86 5.81 17.74
CA ALA A 114 -2.59 6.63 18.93
C ALA A 114 -3.81 6.73 19.87
N SER A 115 -5.04 6.81 19.31
CA SER A 115 -6.27 6.82 20.13
C SER A 115 -6.56 5.48 20.83
N PHE A 116 -5.92 4.39 20.40
CA PHE A 116 -5.93 3.09 21.08
C PHE A 116 -4.74 2.89 22.04
N GLY A 117 -3.93 3.93 22.27
CA GLY A 117 -2.84 3.89 23.24
C GLY A 117 -1.44 3.60 22.65
N PHE A 118 -1.31 3.45 21.33
CA PHE A 118 -0.01 3.25 20.69
C PHE A 118 0.86 4.50 20.77
N ASP A 119 2.17 4.33 21.02
CA ASP A 119 3.16 5.41 20.96
C ASP A 119 3.51 5.70 19.50
N VAL A 120 3.06 6.83 18.97
CA VAL A 120 3.30 7.24 17.58
C VAL A 120 4.38 8.32 17.56
N GLN A 121 5.54 7.99 17.03
CA GLN A 121 6.68 8.88 16.86
C GLN A 121 6.83 9.28 15.40
N ARG A 122 6.95 10.59 15.13
CA ARG A 122 7.15 11.13 13.79
C ARG A 122 8.57 11.61 13.59
N LEU A 123 9.25 11.02 12.61
CA LEU A 123 10.58 11.46 12.18
C LEU A 123 10.47 12.76 11.39
N GLY A 124 11.24 13.74 11.78
CA GLY A 124 11.44 14.96 11.00
C GLY A 124 12.18 14.68 9.70
N VAL A 125 12.02 15.56 8.73
CA VAL A 125 12.76 15.59 7.48
C VAL A 125 13.42 16.96 7.30
N ASP A 126 14.47 16.99 6.49
CA ASP A 126 15.12 18.25 6.08
C ASP A 126 14.32 18.97 4.96
N ALA A 127 14.87 20.05 4.44
CA ALA A 127 14.26 20.85 3.35
C ALA A 127 14.10 20.06 2.03
N TYR A 128 14.76 18.93 1.89
CA TYR A 128 14.70 18.06 0.70
C TYR A 128 13.85 16.81 0.93
N GLY A 129 13.19 16.69 2.10
CA GLY A 129 12.38 15.53 2.45
C GLY A 129 13.19 14.32 2.98
N VAL A 130 14.48 14.48 3.21
CA VAL A 130 15.33 13.41 3.73
C VAL A 130 15.13 13.24 5.23
N VAL A 131 14.84 12.01 5.66
CA VAL A 131 14.60 11.67 7.07
C VAL A 131 15.87 11.86 7.91
N ASP A 132 15.71 12.37 9.14
CA ASP A 132 16.80 12.39 10.14
C ASP A 132 17.22 10.97 10.51
N MET A 133 18.31 10.52 9.90
CA MET A 133 18.86 9.17 10.09
C MET A 133 19.42 8.93 11.49
N ALA A 134 19.82 9.98 12.22
CA ALA A 134 20.29 9.82 13.60
C ALA A 134 19.11 9.56 14.55
N ALA A 135 18.02 10.32 14.38
CA ALA A 135 16.77 10.08 15.11
C ALA A 135 16.16 8.72 14.75
N TYR A 136 16.16 8.36 13.45
CA TYR A 136 15.68 7.06 12.98
C TYR A 136 16.38 5.89 13.68
N LYS A 137 17.72 5.88 13.70
CA LYS A 137 18.50 4.82 14.35
C LYS A 137 18.18 4.68 15.84
N LYS A 138 18.04 5.81 16.56
CA LYS A 138 17.64 5.80 17.98
C LYS A 138 16.24 5.20 18.20
N LEU A 139 15.30 5.45 17.29
CA LEU A 139 13.97 4.86 17.38
C LEU A 139 13.97 3.37 17.06
N LEU A 140 14.84 2.90 16.16
CA LEU A 140 14.99 1.47 15.88
C LEU A 140 15.50 0.67 17.09
N GLU A 141 16.37 1.26 17.94
CA GLU A 141 16.83 0.62 19.18
C GLU A 141 15.67 0.28 20.13
N LYS A 142 14.58 1.06 20.08
CA LYS A 142 13.34 0.80 20.84
C LYS A 142 12.49 -0.33 20.27
N LYS A 143 12.93 -0.99 19.20
CA LYS A 143 12.23 -2.11 18.52
C LYS A 143 10.80 -1.75 18.16
N PRO A 144 10.56 -0.76 17.28
CA PRO A 144 9.21 -0.36 16.90
C PRO A 144 8.39 -1.55 16.36
N LEU A 145 7.08 -1.47 16.52
CA LEU A 145 6.11 -2.41 15.97
C LEU A 145 6.06 -2.32 14.44
N ILE A 146 6.05 -1.08 13.96
CA ILE A 146 6.07 -0.76 12.53
C ILE A 146 6.83 0.54 12.27
N VAL A 147 7.47 0.60 11.14
CA VAL A 147 8.07 1.83 10.58
C VAL A 147 7.49 2.06 9.19
N SER A 148 6.97 3.25 8.94
CA SER A 148 6.47 3.68 7.64
C SER A 148 7.18 4.95 7.21
N ILE A 149 7.85 4.92 6.07
CA ILE A 149 8.57 6.05 5.49
C ILE A 149 8.28 6.05 3.99
N MET A 150 7.57 7.06 3.51
CA MET A 150 7.31 7.19 2.08
C MET A 150 8.58 7.58 1.32
N THR A 151 8.66 7.14 0.07
CA THR A 151 9.81 7.40 -0.79
C THR A 151 9.65 8.71 -1.58
N ALA A 152 8.43 9.14 -1.91
CA ALA A 152 8.11 10.36 -2.66
C ALA A 152 6.69 10.86 -2.34
#